data_b23550c53d8b457de39ac108b68c0f8b
#
_entry.id   b23550c53d8b457de39ac108b68c0f8b
#
_cell.length_a   1.000
_cell.length_b   1.000
_cell.length_c   1.000
_cell.angle_alpha   90.00
_cell.angle_beta   90.00
_cell.angle_gamma   90.00
#
_symmetry.space_group_name_H-M   'P 1'
#
loop_
_entity.id
_entity.type
_entity.pdbx_description
1 polymer ?
#
loop_
_entity_poly.entity_id
_entity_poly.type
_entity_poly.pdbx_seq_one_letter_code
_entity_poly.pdbx_strand_id
1 'polypeptide(L)'
;MSAKSLKSREFLRFATLGLALFAAALPGAMALAADVPPVAPVSADYLIGPGDSLHVFVFQNEELSVTVPVRPDGKISTPLVEDMVAVGKTPSQLARDIEKSLAEYVKSPKVNVVVMGAMSVFSQVKVIGQVVKPQALPYRDGMTVLDAVLAVGGLGQFAAGNRAHVVRTEKGKQTEIKVKLDALVNSGDMKQNLPLRPGDVLVVPESRF
;
A
#
# COMPACT_ATOMS: atom_id res chain seq x y z
N MET A 1 -76.23 10.67 -13.91
CA MET A 1 -77.18 11.23 -12.97
C MET A 1 -76.40 11.88 -11.88
N SER A 2 -76.36 13.13 -11.98
CA SER A 2 -76.97 14.14 -11.11
C SER A 2 -76.23 14.27 -9.81
N ALA A 3 -75.50 15.29 -9.60
CA ALA A 3 -75.78 16.68 -9.46
C ALA A 3 -75.70 17.16 -8.00
N LYS A 4 -75.00 18.22 -7.89
CA LYS A 4 -75.22 19.48 -7.17
C LYS A 4 -74.58 19.58 -5.80
N SER A 5 -73.68 20.52 -5.68
CA SER A 5 -73.90 21.98 -5.55
C SER A 5 -74.17 22.35 -4.11
N LEU A 6 -73.56 23.27 -3.53
CA LEU A 6 -73.44 24.66 -3.60
C LEU A 6 -73.14 25.27 -2.21
N LYS A 7 -72.29 26.26 -2.21
CA LYS A 7 -72.43 27.53 -1.48
C LYS A 7 -72.46 27.49 0.05
N SER A 8 -71.99 28.42 0.72
CA SER A 8 -71.43 29.76 0.52
C SER A 8 -71.14 30.38 1.88
N ARG A 9 -70.16 31.28 1.86
CA ARG A 9 -70.25 32.63 2.47
C ARG A 9 -70.30 32.79 3.98
N GLU A 10 -69.22 33.42 4.35
CA GLU A 10 -69.17 34.76 4.95
C GLU A 10 -69.40 34.85 6.45
N PHE A 11 -68.61 35.55 7.02
CA PHE A 11 -68.63 36.67 7.97
C PHE A 11 -67.53 36.51 8.98
N LEU A 12 -66.51 37.24 8.89
CA LEU A 12 -66.17 38.66 9.17
C LEU A 12 -66.13 38.97 10.68
N ARG A 13 -64.98 39.44 11.05
CA ARG A 13 -64.69 40.48 12.05
C ARG A 13 -64.17 40.12 13.45
N PHE A 14 -62.98 40.67 13.63
CA PHE A 14 -62.43 41.40 14.79
C PHE A 14 -62.12 40.59 16.08
N ALA A 15 -60.86 40.44 16.36
CA ALA A 15 -60.27 41.26 17.45
C ALA A 15 -58.74 41.05 17.47
N THR A 16 -58.07 42.13 17.36
CA THR A 16 -56.69 42.41 17.72
C THR A 16 -56.42 42.04 19.15
N LEU A 17 -55.29 41.44 19.45
CA LEU A 17 -54.35 41.97 20.45
C LEU A 17 -53.24 40.93 20.75
N GLY A 18 -52.03 41.36 20.62
CA GLY A 18 -51.02 41.18 21.64
C GLY A 18 -50.05 40.06 21.44
N LEU A 19 -48.98 40.35 20.77
CA LEU A 19 -47.66 40.45 21.35
C LEU A 19 -47.10 39.17 22.00
N ALA A 20 -46.15 38.59 21.37
CA ALA A 20 -44.82 38.36 21.94
C ALA A 20 -44.00 37.51 20.99
N LEU A 21 -43.10 38.17 20.30
CA LEU A 21 -41.98 37.60 19.59
C LEU A 21 -41.07 36.95 20.64
N PHE A 22 -41.06 35.60 20.68
CA PHE A 22 -40.00 34.87 21.37
C PHE A 22 -39.18 34.13 20.29
N ALA A 23 -38.19 34.85 19.76
CA ALA A 23 -37.18 34.27 18.94
C ALA A 23 -36.28 33.40 19.82
N ALA A 24 -36.59 32.11 19.91
CA ALA A 24 -35.65 31.10 20.46
C ALA A 24 -34.54 30.89 19.44
N ALA A 25 -33.41 31.56 19.66
CA ALA A 25 -32.16 31.30 19.00
C ALA A 25 -31.71 29.89 19.38
N LEU A 26 -31.82 28.92 18.46
CA LEU A 26 -31.14 27.63 18.52
C LEU A 26 -29.63 27.90 18.37
N PRO A 27 -28.79 27.50 19.33
CA PRO A 27 -27.35 27.53 19.10
C PRO A 27 -27.03 26.51 18.01
N GLY A 28 -26.47 27.00 16.90
CA GLY A 28 -25.93 26.17 15.83
C GLY A 28 -24.92 25.22 16.43
N ALA A 29 -25.21 23.95 16.35
CA ALA A 29 -24.22 22.91 16.55
C ALA A 29 -23.17 23.06 15.43
N MET A 30 -22.05 23.69 15.75
CA MET A 30 -20.84 23.63 14.95
C MET A 30 -20.41 22.15 14.95
N ALA A 31 -20.71 21.44 13.86
CA ALA A 31 -20.10 20.16 13.58
C ALA A 31 -18.60 20.42 13.42
N LEU A 32 -17.83 20.04 14.44
CA LEU A 32 -16.39 19.85 14.28
C LEU A 32 -16.24 18.72 13.24
N ALA A 33 -16.04 19.11 11.98
CA ALA A 33 -15.50 18.21 11.00
C ALA A 33 -14.11 17.81 11.52
N ALA A 34 -14.00 16.57 12.03
CA ALA A 34 -12.74 15.99 12.34
C ALA A 34 -11.97 15.95 11.01
N ASP A 35 -10.92 16.75 10.93
CA ASP A 35 -9.95 16.73 9.85
C ASP A 35 -9.21 15.37 9.93
N VAL A 36 -9.78 14.35 9.31
CA VAL A 36 -9.14 13.05 9.14
C VAL A 36 -8.06 13.30 8.11
N PRO A 37 -6.78 13.26 8.51
CA PRO A 37 -5.71 13.44 7.53
C PRO A 37 -5.89 12.38 6.44
N PRO A 38 -5.72 12.74 5.15
CA PRO A 38 -5.84 11.77 4.07
C PRO A 38 -4.81 10.67 4.32
N VAL A 39 -5.31 9.47 4.62
CA VAL A 39 -4.47 8.26 4.61
C VAL A 39 -4.01 8.12 3.17
N ALA A 40 -2.76 8.52 2.93
CA ALA A 40 -2.14 8.30 1.65
C ALA A 40 -2.18 6.79 1.35
N PRO A 41 -2.72 6.35 0.21
CA PRO A 41 -2.67 4.96 -0.16
C PRO A 41 -1.20 4.60 -0.43
N VAL A 42 -0.55 3.98 0.54
CA VAL A 42 0.81 3.46 0.40
C VAL A 42 0.70 1.98 0.04
N SER A 43 0.10 1.67 -1.08
CA SER A 43 0.43 0.44 -1.77
C SER A 43 1.42 0.81 -2.87
N ALA A 44 2.70 0.73 -2.57
CA ALA A 44 3.70 0.68 -3.62
C ALA A 44 3.39 -0.59 -4.42
N ASP A 45 2.94 -0.45 -5.67
CA ASP A 45 2.68 -1.58 -6.55
C ASP A 45 3.89 -2.51 -6.54
N TYR A 46 3.64 -3.80 -6.31
CA TYR A 46 4.69 -4.80 -6.36
C TYR A 46 5.39 -4.77 -7.72
N LEU A 47 6.70 -4.60 -7.70
CA LEU A 47 7.53 -4.66 -8.90
C LEU A 47 8.24 -6.01 -8.99
N ILE A 48 8.04 -6.68 -10.09
CA ILE A 48 8.68 -7.97 -10.40
C ILE A 48 10.19 -7.77 -10.46
N GLY A 49 10.94 -8.69 -9.85
CA GLY A 49 12.39 -8.69 -9.86
C GLY A 49 13.01 -10.05 -10.17
N PRO A 50 14.33 -10.10 -10.46
CA PRO A 50 15.04 -11.34 -10.71
C PRO A 50 14.91 -12.32 -9.53
N GLY A 51 14.64 -13.59 -9.84
CA GLY A 51 14.44 -14.65 -8.84
C GLY A 51 13.00 -14.86 -8.41
N ASP A 52 12.07 -13.96 -8.77
CA ASP A 52 10.65 -14.16 -8.51
C ASP A 52 10.11 -15.35 -9.31
N SER A 53 9.12 -16.04 -8.75
CA SER A 53 8.38 -17.09 -9.44
C SER A 53 7.00 -16.57 -9.82
N LEU A 54 6.70 -16.59 -11.12
CA LEU A 54 5.45 -16.08 -11.69
C LEU A 54 4.65 -17.23 -12.28
N HIS A 55 3.35 -17.27 -11.97
CA HIS A 55 2.40 -18.11 -12.68
C HIS A 55 1.68 -17.26 -13.71
N VAL A 56 1.91 -17.55 -14.98
CA VAL A 56 1.23 -16.93 -16.11
C VAL A 56 0.04 -17.82 -16.46
N PHE A 57 -1.15 -17.32 -16.26
CA PHE A 57 -2.40 -18.02 -16.60
C PHE A 57 -2.99 -17.40 -17.87
N VAL A 58 -3.23 -18.23 -18.88
CA VAL A 58 -3.87 -17.84 -20.15
C VAL A 58 -5.26 -18.43 -20.20
N PHE A 59 -6.29 -17.59 -20.18
CA PHE A 59 -7.67 -18.04 -20.16
C PHE A 59 -8.02 -18.87 -21.42
N GLN A 60 -8.66 -20.01 -21.23
CA GLN A 60 -9.03 -21.00 -22.26
C GLN A 60 -7.85 -21.62 -23.04
N ASN A 61 -6.60 -21.44 -22.58
CA ASN A 61 -5.41 -22.05 -23.18
C ASN A 61 -4.50 -22.57 -22.05
N GLU A 62 -4.83 -23.74 -21.54
CA GLU A 62 -4.11 -24.35 -20.42
C GLU A 62 -2.67 -24.69 -20.81
N GLU A 63 -2.45 -25.09 -22.05
CA GLU A 63 -1.13 -25.41 -22.62
C GLU A 63 -0.17 -24.20 -22.68
N LEU A 64 -0.71 -22.98 -22.64
CA LEU A 64 0.07 -21.74 -22.58
C LEU A 64 0.25 -21.22 -21.13
N SER A 65 -0.47 -21.85 -20.17
CA SER A 65 -0.40 -21.48 -18.77
C SER A 65 0.78 -22.18 -18.10
N VAL A 66 1.70 -21.42 -17.53
CA VAL A 66 2.97 -21.95 -17.02
C VAL A 66 3.47 -21.16 -15.82
N THR A 67 4.20 -21.86 -14.94
CA THR A 67 4.96 -21.18 -13.87
C THR A 67 6.41 -21.05 -14.30
N VAL A 68 6.91 -19.82 -14.31
CA VAL A 68 8.26 -19.49 -14.76
C VAL A 68 8.99 -18.62 -13.74
N PRO A 69 10.30 -18.84 -13.53
CA PRO A 69 11.13 -17.93 -12.76
C PRO A 69 11.51 -16.71 -13.60
N VAL A 70 11.64 -15.57 -12.96
CA VAL A 70 12.29 -14.40 -13.56
C VAL A 70 13.79 -14.62 -13.55
N ARG A 71 14.39 -14.65 -14.74
CA ARG A 71 15.81 -14.89 -14.95
C ARG A 71 16.66 -13.76 -14.34
N PRO A 72 17.97 -14.00 -14.10
CA PRO A 72 18.87 -12.94 -13.60
C PRO A 72 18.97 -11.71 -14.51
N ASP A 73 18.73 -11.87 -15.84
CA ASP A 73 18.67 -10.77 -16.79
C ASP A 73 17.33 -10.00 -16.75
N GLY A 74 16.42 -10.36 -15.83
CA GLY A 74 15.13 -9.71 -15.63
C GLY A 74 14.06 -10.09 -16.64
N LYS A 75 14.28 -11.13 -17.42
CA LYS A 75 13.35 -11.61 -18.44
C LYS A 75 12.67 -12.92 -18.04
N ILE A 76 11.54 -13.20 -18.68
CA ILE A 76 10.84 -14.46 -18.62
C ILE A 76 10.68 -15.03 -20.02
N SER A 77 10.51 -16.37 -20.10
CA SER A 77 10.11 -17.06 -21.33
C SER A 77 8.92 -17.95 -21.03
N THR A 78 7.87 -17.80 -21.82
CA THR A 78 6.65 -18.60 -21.77
C THR A 78 6.42 -19.25 -23.14
N PRO A 79 5.54 -20.24 -23.26
CA PRO A 79 5.20 -20.77 -24.57
C PRO A 79 4.79 -19.64 -25.53
N LEU A 80 5.33 -19.65 -26.75
CA LEU A 80 5.12 -18.66 -27.81
C LEU A 80 5.63 -17.24 -27.54
N VAL A 81 6.11 -16.94 -26.32
CA VAL A 81 6.65 -15.61 -25.97
C VAL A 81 8.00 -15.78 -25.27
N GLU A 82 9.07 -15.52 -26.01
CA GLU A 82 10.42 -15.61 -25.52
C GLU A 82 10.99 -14.26 -25.11
N ASP A 83 11.92 -14.27 -24.16
CA ASP A 83 12.75 -13.11 -23.76
C ASP A 83 11.97 -11.83 -23.40
N MET A 84 10.77 -11.97 -22.83
CA MET A 84 9.98 -10.81 -22.41
C MET A 84 10.56 -10.18 -21.13
N VAL A 85 10.78 -8.87 -21.16
CA VAL A 85 11.24 -8.11 -19.99
C VAL A 85 10.13 -8.07 -18.94
N ALA A 86 10.40 -8.62 -17.75
CA ALA A 86 9.49 -8.66 -16.61
C ALA A 86 9.93 -7.74 -15.47
N VAL A 87 11.24 -7.58 -15.30
CA VAL A 87 11.82 -6.75 -14.21
C VAL A 87 11.31 -5.32 -14.25
N GLY A 88 10.94 -4.78 -13.06
CA GLY A 88 10.46 -3.40 -12.90
C GLY A 88 9.03 -3.16 -13.38
N LYS A 89 8.32 -4.20 -13.85
CA LYS A 89 6.90 -4.13 -14.20
C LYS A 89 6.03 -4.66 -13.07
N THR A 90 4.81 -4.17 -12.99
CA THR A 90 3.79 -4.81 -12.16
C THR A 90 3.26 -6.09 -12.84
N PRO A 91 2.69 -7.05 -12.09
CA PRO A 91 2.07 -8.23 -12.68
C PRO A 91 1.01 -7.88 -13.74
N SER A 92 0.24 -6.83 -13.50
CA SER A 92 -0.77 -6.35 -14.45
C SER A 92 -0.16 -5.80 -15.74
N GLN A 93 0.94 -5.04 -15.65
CA GLN A 93 1.66 -4.53 -16.83
C GLN A 93 2.25 -5.68 -17.64
N LEU A 94 2.87 -6.65 -16.96
CA LEU A 94 3.43 -7.83 -17.62
C LEU A 94 2.34 -8.65 -18.34
N ALA A 95 1.17 -8.83 -17.69
CA ALA A 95 0.04 -9.52 -18.30
C ALA A 95 -0.40 -8.86 -19.61
N ARG A 96 -0.48 -7.51 -19.64
CA ARG A 96 -0.84 -6.76 -20.87
C ARG A 96 0.21 -6.91 -21.97
N ASP A 97 1.48 -6.98 -21.60
CA ASP A 97 2.54 -7.17 -22.56
C ASP A 97 2.54 -8.59 -23.15
N ILE A 98 2.26 -9.61 -22.33
CA ILE A 98 2.09 -11.00 -22.80
C ILE A 98 0.86 -11.10 -23.72
N GLU A 99 -0.27 -10.48 -23.36
CA GLU A 99 -1.47 -10.47 -24.22
C GLU A 99 -1.16 -9.89 -25.61
N LYS A 100 -0.38 -8.81 -25.69
CA LYS A 100 0.01 -8.21 -26.98
C LYS A 100 0.84 -9.16 -27.82
N SER A 101 1.80 -9.84 -27.20
CA SER A 101 2.66 -10.80 -27.93
C SER A 101 1.89 -12.04 -28.34
N LEU A 102 1.01 -12.57 -27.49
CA LEU A 102 0.17 -13.72 -27.81
C LEU A 102 -0.90 -13.44 -28.85
N ALA A 103 -1.27 -12.18 -29.07
CA ALA A 103 -2.29 -11.80 -30.06
C ALA A 103 -1.95 -12.20 -31.51
N GLU A 104 -0.67 -12.47 -31.78
CA GLU A 104 -0.21 -13.00 -33.07
C GLU A 104 -0.61 -14.48 -33.28
N TYR A 105 -0.76 -15.24 -32.19
CA TYR A 105 -1.00 -16.67 -32.21
C TYR A 105 -2.40 -17.06 -31.73
N VAL A 106 -2.98 -16.28 -30.81
CA VAL A 106 -4.26 -16.55 -30.15
C VAL A 106 -5.22 -15.39 -30.35
N LYS A 107 -6.45 -15.69 -30.70
CA LYS A 107 -7.50 -14.67 -30.87
C LYS A 107 -7.94 -14.14 -29.51
N SER A 108 -7.76 -12.84 -29.28
CA SER A 108 -8.19 -12.13 -28.05
C SER A 108 -7.72 -12.78 -26.75
N PRO A 109 -6.40 -13.03 -26.57
CA PRO A 109 -5.88 -13.70 -25.38
C PRO A 109 -6.17 -12.86 -24.12
N LYS A 110 -6.50 -13.53 -23.03
CA LYS A 110 -6.65 -12.94 -21.70
C LYS A 110 -5.66 -13.58 -20.77
N VAL A 111 -4.76 -12.76 -20.21
CA VAL A 111 -3.65 -13.22 -19.38
C VAL A 111 -3.76 -12.63 -17.98
N ASN A 112 -3.52 -13.48 -16.99
CA ASN A 112 -3.33 -13.08 -15.61
C ASN A 112 -1.95 -13.55 -15.13
N VAL A 113 -1.22 -12.68 -14.46
CA VAL A 113 0.09 -13.00 -13.87
C VAL A 113 -0.02 -12.94 -12.36
N VAL A 114 0.30 -14.06 -11.71
CA VAL A 114 0.28 -14.21 -10.25
C VAL A 114 1.69 -14.45 -9.76
N VAL A 115 2.12 -13.68 -8.76
CA VAL A 115 3.42 -13.89 -8.10
C VAL A 115 3.27 -15.03 -7.09
N MET A 116 3.91 -16.16 -7.36
CA MET A 116 3.89 -17.35 -6.49
C MET A 116 4.97 -17.28 -5.41
N GLY A 117 6.08 -16.63 -5.70
CA GLY A 117 7.19 -16.45 -4.77
C GLY A 117 7.92 -15.14 -5.04
N ALA A 118 7.92 -14.26 -4.06
CA ALA A 118 8.61 -12.97 -4.08
C ALA A 118 10.02 -13.13 -3.49
N MET A 119 10.97 -13.56 -4.32
CA MET A 119 12.36 -13.87 -3.91
C MET A 119 13.34 -12.77 -4.32
N SER A 120 12.89 -11.76 -5.05
CA SER A 120 13.75 -10.69 -5.54
C SER A 120 14.24 -9.78 -4.44
N VAL A 121 15.39 -9.17 -4.66
CA VAL A 121 15.94 -8.14 -3.74
C VAL A 121 15.04 -6.92 -3.60
N PHE A 122 14.16 -6.69 -4.55
CA PHE A 122 13.15 -5.63 -4.51
C PHE A 122 11.96 -5.96 -3.60
N SER A 123 11.82 -7.23 -3.19
CA SER A 123 10.74 -7.71 -2.33
C SER A 123 11.19 -7.92 -0.88
N GLN A 124 12.37 -7.48 -0.52
CA GLN A 124 12.95 -7.71 0.79
C GLN A 124 13.32 -6.39 1.48
N VAL A 125 13.30 -6.43 2.80
CA VAL A 125 13.93 -5.44 3.69
C VAL A 125 15.15 -6.06 4.31
N LYS A 126 16.29 -5.40 4.24
CA LYS A 126 17.53 -5.89 4.84
C LYS A 126 17.74 -5.22 6.18
N VAL A 127 18.09 -6.01 7.20
CA VAL A 127 18.47 -5.50 8.52
C VAL A 127 19.92 -5.89 8.77
N ILE A 128 20.78 -4.89 8.94
CA ILE A 128 22.22 -5.06 9.09
C ILE A 128 22.76 -4.30 10.30
N GLY A 129 23.92 -4.69 10.76
CA GLY A 129 24.64 -4.09 11.90
C GLY A 129 24.35 -4.77 13.23
N GLN A 130 24.31 -4.02 14.31
CA GLN A 130 24.19 -4.50 15.70
C GLN A 130 22.74 -4.88 16.06
N VAL A 131 22.26 -5.97 15.47
CA VAL A 131 21.01 -6.67 15.80
C VAL A 131 21.31 -8.11 16.14
N VAL A 132 20.38 -8.81 16.80
CA VAL A 132 20.62 -10.19 17.26
C VAL A 132 20.89 -11.14 16.08
N LYS A 133 20.11 -11.00 14.99
CA LYS A 133 20.24 -11.84 13.77
C LYS A 133 20.15 -10.98 12.52
N PRO A 134 21.26 -10.40 12.02
CA PRO A 134 21.25 -9.68 10.76
C PRO A 134 20.77 -10.58 9.61
N GLN A 135 19.73 -10.17 8.89
CA GLN A 135 19.17 -10.93 7.77
C GLN A 135 18.33 -10.06 6.83
N ALA A 136 18.02 -10.62 5.67
CA ALA A 136 17.00 -10.08 4.77
C ALA A 136 15.65 -10.68 5.15
N LEU A 137 14.64 -9.83 5.25
CA LEU A 137 13.27 -10.20 5.59
C LEU A 137 12.37 -10.04 4.36
N PRO A 138 11.47 -10.97 4.07
CA PRO A 138 10.47 -10.74 3.04
C PRO A 138 9.59 -9.56 3.45
N TYR A 139 9.44 -8.58 2.56
CA TYR A 139 8.58 -7.44 2.79
C TYR A 139 7.12 -7.88 2.83
N ARG A 140 6.35 -7.30 3.74
CA ARG A 140 4.89 -7.43 3.81
C ARG A 140 4.27 -6.04 3.76
N ASP A 141 3.14 -5.92 3.12
CA ASP A 141 2.43 -4.63 3.07
C ASP A 141 2.13 -4.13 4.48
N GLY A 142 2.37 -2.84 4.72
CA GLY A 142 2.26 -2.25 6.04
C GLY A 142 3.41 -2.54 7.01
N MET A 143 4.48 -3.23 6.57
CA MET A 143 5.65 -3.53 7.42
C MET A 143 6.32 -2.26 7.92
N THR A 144 6.61 -2.22 9.22
CA THR A 144 7.24 -1.09 9.89
C THR A 144 8.64 -1.42 10.37
N VAL A 145 9.37 -0.40 10.81
CA VAL A 145 10.69 -0.56 11.43
C VAL A 145 10.63 -1.45 12.68
N LEU A 146 9.58 -1.33 13.49
CA LEU A 146 9.38 -2.16 14.67
C LEU A 146 9.24 -3.63 14.29
N ASP A 147 8.45 -3.94 13.27
CA ASP A 147 8.27 -5.32 12.79
C ASP A 147 9.60 -5.93 12.35
N ALA A 148 10.41 -5.15 11.62
CA ALA A 148 11.73 -5.59 11.18
C ALA A 148 12.68 -5.86 12.36
N VAL A 149 12.71 -4.97 13.36
CA VAL A 149 13.55 -5.15 14.55
C VAL A 149 13.11 -6.38 15.35
N LEU A 150 11.81 -6.59 15.53
CA LEU A 150 11.28 -7.77 16.23
C LEU A 150 11.60 -9.06 15.48
N ALA A 151 11.47 -9.06 14.15
CA ALA A 151 11.75 -10.24 13.32
C ALA A 151 13.22 -10.69 13.38
N VAL A 152 14.16 -9.75 13.60
CA VAL A 152 15.60 -10.06 13.76
C VAL A 152 16.00 -10.34 15.21
N GLY A 153 15.04 -10.40 16.14
CA GLY A 153 15.26 -10.71 17.55
C GLY A 153 15.67 -9.51 18.42
N GLY A 154 15.49 -8.28 17.90
CA GLY A 154 15.79 -7.06 18.65
C GLY A 154 17.18 -6.49 18.36
N LEU A 155 17.54 -5.45 19.15
CA LEU A 155 18.83 -4.79 19.10
C LEU A 155 19.92 -5.63 19.79
N GLY A 156 21.12 -5.61 19.25
CA GLY A 156 22.29 -6.23 19.87
C GLY A 156 22.75 -5.46 21.11
N GLN A 157 23.54 -6.11 21.95
CA GLN A 157 24.04 -5.55 23.21
C GLN A 157 24.85 -4.24 23.04
N PHE A 158 25.55 -4.10 21.91
CA PHE A 158 26.35 -2.92 21.58
C PHE A 158 25.71 -2.02 20.54
N ALA A 159 24.40 -2.14 20.37
CA ALA A 159 23.68 -1.34 19.38
C ALA A 159 23.60 0.13 19.79
N ALA A 160 23.84 1.03 18.84
CA ALA A 160 23.52 2.44 18.98
C ALA A 160 22.16 2.72 18.34
N GLY A 161 21.07 2.24 18.95
CA GLY A 161 19.74 2.25 18.37
C GLY A 161 19.24 3.65 18.00
N ASN A 162 19.62 4.69 18.76
CA ASN A 162 19.25 6.07 18.45
C ASN A 162 20.04 6.69 17.28
N ARG A 163 21.05 6.00 16.76
CA ARG A 163 21.79 6.37 15.53
C ARG A 163 21.43 5.50 14.34
N ALA A 164 20.42 4.64 14.49
CA ALA A 164 19.94 3.83 13.40
C ALA A 164 19.31 4.68 12.30
N HIS A 165 19.36 4.15 11.08
CA HIS A 165 18.77 4.82 9.92
C HIS A 165 18.32 3.79 8.89
N VAL A 166 17.30 4.17 8.13
CA VAL A 166 16.83 3.43 6.97
C VAL A 166 17.44 4.06 5.72
N VAL A 167 18.17 3.26 4.95
CA VAL A 167 18.66 3.64 3.62
C VAL A 167 17.63 3.21 2.59
N ARG A 168 17.02 4.17 1.92
CA ARG A 168 16.03 3.98 0.88
C ARG A 168 16.59 4.40 -0.48
N THR A 169 16.47 3.53 -1.46
CA THR A 169 16.90 3.83 -2.83
C THR A 169 15.67 4.03 -3.71
N GLU A 170 15.46 5.26 -4.18
CA GLU A 170 14.39 5.59 -5.12
C GLU A 170 14.98 6.19 -6.40
N LYS A 171 14.65 5.59 -7.54
CA LYS A 171 15.12 6.04 -8.86
C LYS A 171 16.64 6.26 -8.93
N GLY A 172 17.41 5.37 -8.29
CA GLY A 172 18.88 5.45 -8.26
C GLY A 172 19.46 6.46 -7.24
N LYS A 173 18.63 7.21 -6.53
CA LYS A 173 19.05 8.12 -5.46
C LYS A 173 18.86 7.46 -4.10
N GLN A 174 19.90 7.50 -3.28
CA GLN A 174 19.84 7.03 -1.90
C GLN A 174 19.46 8.17 -0.94
N THR A 175 18.58 7.87 -0.01
CA THR A 175 18.14 8.76 1.06
C THR A 175 18.25 8.04 2.40
N GLU A 176 18.84 8.70 3.38
CA GLU A 176 18.94 8.20 4.74
C GLU A 176 17.83 8.82 5.62
N ILE A 177 17.03 7.98 6.26
CA ILE A 177 15.96 8.37 7.15
C ILE A 177 16.34 7.94 8.57
N LYS A 178 16.65 8.88 9.45
CA LYS A 178 17.04 8.60 10.83
C LYS A 178 15.89 8.03 11.63
N VAL A 179 16.17 7.02 12.44
CA VAL A 179 15.20 6.34 13.33
C VAL A 179 15.83 6.15 14.69
N LYS A 180 15.10 6.52 15.75
CA LYS A 180 15.54 6.31 17.14
C LYS A 180 14.99 5.00 17.67
N LEU A 181 15.69 3.89 17.39
CA LEU A 181 15.23 2.55 17.76
C LEU A 181 15.18 2.33 19.29
N ASP A 182 16.10 2.93 20.06
CA ASP A 182 16.05 2.80 21.53
C ASP A 182 14.79 3.48 22.08
N ALA A 183 14.43 4.66 21.55
CA ALA A 183 13.19 5.33 21.93
C ALA A 183 11.95 4.54 21.52
N LEU A 184 11.99 3.91 20.35
CA LEU A 184 10.89 3.07 19.86
C LEU A 184 10.71 1.80 20.71
N VAL A 185 11.80 1.04 20.93
CA VAL A 185 11.73 -0.29 21.55
C VAL A 185 11.65 -0.20 23.07
N ASN A 186 12.44 0.68 23.71
CA ASN A 186 12.53 0.75 25.16
C ASN A 186 11.54 1.73 25.79
N SER A 187 11.21 2.83 25.09
CA SER A 187 10.30 3.86 25.60
C SER A 187 8.91 3.86 24.94
N GLY A 188 8.70 3.02 23.94
CA GLY A 188 7.42 2.93 23.23
C GLY A 188 7.07 4.17 22.39
N ASP A 189 8.09 4.96 21.97
CA ASP A 189 7.84 6.16 21.13
C ASP A 189 7.45 5.75 19.71
N MET A 190 6.14 5.52 19.50
CA MET A 190 5.57 5.09 18.23
C MET A 190 5.73 6.14 17.11
N LYS A 191 6.12 7.37 17.42
CA LYS A 191 6.44 8.38 16.38
C LYS A 191 7.69 8.00 15.58
N GLN A 192 8.54 7.15 16.13
CA GLN A 192 9.74 6.62 15.48
C GLN A 192 9.43 5.39 14.61
N ASN A 193 8.23 4.83 14.69
CA ASN A 193 7.85 3.64 13.94
C ASN A 193 7.50 3.99 12.49
N LEU A 194 8.51 4.08 11.64
CA LEU A 194 8.37 4.44 10.23
C LEU A 194 7.91 3.24 9.40
N PRO A 195 7.07 3.45 8.38
CA PRO A 195 6.75 2.43 7.40
C PRO A 195 7.96 2.14 6.51
N LEU A 196 8.29 0.87 6.39
CA LEU A 196 9.31 0.37 5.47
C LEU A 196 8.74 0.20 4.06
N ARG A 197 9.63 0.18 3.09
CA ARG A 197 9.31 -0.11 1.69
C ARG A 197 10.16 -1.28 1.18
N PRO A 198 9.72 -1.98 0.14
CA PRO A 198 10.53 -2.99 -0.51
C PRO A 198 11.88 -2.41 -0.95
N GLY A 199 12.97 -3.12 -0.67
CA GLY A 199 14.33 -2.67 -0.97
C GLY A 199 15.00 -1.80 0.10
N ASP A 200 14.30 -1.40 1.18
CA ASP A 200 14.88 -0.64 2.28
C ASP A 200 15.96 -1.44 3.01
N VAL A 201 16.97 -0.73 3.49
CA VAL A 201 18.02 -1.30 4.35
C VAL A 201 18.02 -0.58 5.70
N LEU A 202 17.64 -1.29 6.76
CA LEU A 202 17.75 -0.80 8.13
C LEU A 202 19.16 -1.05 8.65
N VAL A 203 19.88 0.00 8.96
CA VAL A 203 21.24 -0.03 9.46
C VAL A 203 21.25 0.33 10.94
N VAL A 204 21.77 -0.57 11.78
CA VAL A 204 21.93 -0.36 13.21
C VAL A 204 23.42 -0.29 13.53
N PRO A 205 23.99 0.90 13.72
CA PRO A 205 25.42 1.04 13.97
C PRO A 205 25.80 0.58 15.38
N GLU A 206 27.08 0.32 15.58
CA GLU A 206 27.66 0.00 16.88
C GLU A 206 27.81 1.26 17.72
N SER A 207 27.62 1.11 19.03
CA SER A 207 27.96 2.15 20.03
C SER A 207 29.47 2.34 20.10
N ARG A 208 29.92 3.56 19.87
CA ARG A 208 31.33 3.92 20.18
C ARG A 208 31.39 4.38 21.62
N PHE A 209 32.25 3.76 22.37
CA PHE A 209 32.57 4.16 23.73
C PHE A 209 33.26 5.52 23.74
#